data_f6a564156b1cc100e1fdb783ff465b26
#
_entry.id   f6a564156b1cc100e1fdb783ff465b26
#
_cell.length_a   1.000
_cell.length_b   1.000
_cell.length_c   1.000
_cell.angle_alpha   90.00
_cell.angle_beta   90.00
_cell.angle_gamma   90.00
#
_symmetry.space_group_name_H-M   'P 1'
#
loop_
_entity.id
_entity.type
_entity.pdbx_description
1 polymer ?
#
loop_
_entity_poly.entity_id
_entity_poly.type
_entity_poly.pdbx_seq_one_letter_code
_entity_poly.pdbx_strand_id
1 'polypeptide(L)'
;MNFPFYIARRYLFSKKSTHAINVISGISVVGVAVATMALVVTLSVFNGFHDLVASLFTSFDPQLKVTPAVGKTAPADDPVLTEIRRLPQVEVATETVEDMALAIYGERQAMIMLKGVDDNFDSLTHIREILVGDGTYELRAANLSYGIPGIRLAEMLGTGYCYQHPMRIYAPKREGQLNMANPQDGFVEDELFSPGVLFNVKQAKYDKNYVLTNIAFARSIFGQQGMLSALELRLRPGSDFEAVKSEIKRIAGEKYVVRDRFEQQEDTFRIMKIEKLIAYIFLTFILVVACFNIIGSLSMLMIDKKNDVVTLRNLGADDRQIIRIFLFEGRLISAMGAMVGIVLGLLFCWLQQTYGLVGLGRSSGSFVVDAYPVS
;
A
#
# COMPACT_ATOMS: atom_id res chain seq x y z
N MET A 1 7.18 -32.64 39.43
CA MET A 1 6.00 -32.61 38.56
C MET A 1 4.91 -31.84 39.31
N ASN A 2 4.38 -30.75 38.74
CA ASN A 2 3.28 -29.99 39.42
C ASN A 2 2.01 -30.83 39.41
N PHE A 3 1.53 -31.28 40.57
CA PHE A 3 0.33 -32.06 40.75
C PHE A 3 -0.90 -31.51 39.98
N PRO A 4 -1.23 -30.23 40.01
CA PRO A 4 -2.34 -29.67 39.23
C PRO A 4 -2.21 -29.87 37.71
N PHE A 5 -1.02 -29.74 37.16
CA PHE A 5 -0.77 -29.98 35.74
C PHE A 5 -0.94 -31.42 35.32
N TYR A 6 -0.48 -32.38 36.15
CA TYR A 6 -0.66 -33.78 35.89
C TYR A 6 -2.13 -34.19 35.81
N ILE A 7 -2.94 -33.70 36.74
CA ILE A 7 -4.39 -33.97 36.76
C ILE A 7 -5.10 -33.32 35.57
N ALA A 8 -4.81 -32.05 35.26
CA ALA A 8 -5.37 -31.33 34.12
C ALA A 8 -5.11 -32.07 32.79
N ARG A 9 -3.86 -32.53 32.56
CA ARG A 9 -3.53 -33.31 31.39
C ARG A 9 -4.31 -34.63 31.31
N ARG A 10 -4.46 -35.33 32.47
CA ARG A 10 -5.20 -36.60 32.53
C ARG A 10 -6.70 -36.39 32.28
N TYR A 11 -7.29 -35.28 32.72
CA TYR A 11 -8.67 -34.96 32.45
C TYR A 11 -8.92 -34.72 30.95
N LEU A 12 -8.07 -34.00 30.29
CA LEU A 12 -8.18 -33.67 28.87
C LEU A 12 -8.07 -34.95 27.96
N PHE A 13 -7.24 -35.89 28.32
CA PHE A 13 -6.97 -37.10 27.50
C PHE A 13 -7.61 -38.40 28.04
N SER A 14 -8.51 -38.34 29.03
CA SER A 14 -9.13 -39.53 29.62
C SER A 14 -10.21 -40.13 28.69
N LYS A 15 -10.05 -41.38 28.31
CA LYS A 15 -11.00 -42.16 27.49
C LYS A 15 -12.31 -42.53 28.20
N LYS A 16 -12.42 -42.38 29.53
CA LYS A 16 -13.60 -42.80 30.35
C LYS A 16 -14.55 -41.66 30.70
N SER A 17 -14.37 -40.48 30.15
CA SER A 17 -15.25 -39.34 30.33
C SER A 17 -16.48 -39.45 29.40
N THR A 18 -17.66 -39.03 29.88
CA THR A 18 -18.89 -38.95 29.10
C THR A 18 -18.68 -38.23 27.78
N HIS A 19 -19.28 -38.70 26.70
CA HIS A 19 -19.13 -38.15 25.35
C HIS A 19 -19.39 -36.64 25.30
N ALA A 20 -20.27 -36.11 26.16
CA ALA A 20 -20.60 -34.70 26.22
C ALA A 20 -19.41 -33.77 26.56
N ILE A 21 -18.54 -34.15 27.50
CA ILE A 21 -17.39 -33.33 27.94
C ILE A 21 -16.36 -33.22 26.82
N ASN A 22 -16.04 -34.33 26.17
CA ASN A 22 -15.09 -34.36 25.07
C ASN A 22 -15.57 -33.50 23.89
N VAL A 23 -16.89 -33.50 23.64
CA VAL A 23 -17.50 -32.64 22.59
C VAL A 23 -17.39 -31.16 22.97
N ILE A 24 -17.71 -30.77 24.19
CA ILE A 24 -17.63 -29.38 24.65
C ILE A 24 -16.18 -28.87 24.62
N SER A 25 -15.22 -29.63 25.13
CA SER A 25 -13.80 -29.31 25.06
C SER A 25 -13.31 -29.23 23.60
N GLY A 26 -13.79 -30.15 22.74
CA GLY A 26 -13.50 -30.13 21.30
C GLY A 26 -14.02 -28.86 20.62
N ILE A 27 -15.26 -28.45 20.91
CA ILE A 27 -15.85 -27.21 20.38
C ILE A 27 -14.99 -25.99 20.79
N SER A 28 -14.51 -25.97 22.04
CA SER A 28 -13.66 -24.88 22.52
C SER A 28 -12.30 -24.85 21.83
N VAL A 29 -11.66 -25.99 21.59
CA VAL A 29 -10.43 -26.09 20.81
C VAL A 29 -10.64 -25.58 19.39
N VAL A 30 -11.74 -25.99 18.73
CA VAL A 30 -12.10 -25.53 17.38
C VAL A 30 -12.37 -24.01 17.37
N GLY A 31 -13.11 -23.50 18.36
CA GLY A 31 -13.38 -22.04 18.46
C GLY A 31 -12.08 -21.21 18.57
N VAL A 32 -11.14 -21.64 19.41
CA VAL A 32 -9.83 -20.99 19.53
C VAL A 32 -9.00 -21.15 18.25
N ALA A 33 -9.04 -22.35 17.62
CA ALA A 33 -8.32 -22.61 16.38
C ALA A 33 -8.81 -21.70 15.24
N VAL A 34 -10.12 -21.55 15.07
CA VAL A 34 -10.71 -20.65 14.06
C VAL A 34 -10.34 -19.19 14.32
N ALA A 35 -10.42 -18.72 15.58
CA ALA A 35 -10.02 -17.38 15.93
C ALA A 35 -8.53 -17.11 15.64
N THR A 36 -7.66 -18.05 16.00
CA THR A 36 -6.22 -17.93 15.75
C THR A 36 -5.91 -18.00 14.26
N MET A 37 -6.54 -18.92 13.52
CA MET A 37 -6.41 -19.01 12.07
C MET A 37 -6.83 -17.69 11.39
N ALA A 38 -7.98 -17.11 11.76
CA ALA A 38 -8.46 -15.86 11.22
C ALA A 38 -7.46 -14.71 11.47
N LEU A 39 -6.86 -14.68 12.66
CA LEU A 39 -5.85 -13.68 13.02
C LEU A 39 -4.58 -13.84 12.17
N VAL A 40 -4.06 -15.05 12.01
CA VAL A 40 -2.86 -15.33 11.20
C VAL A 40 -3.11 -14.93 9.74
N VAL A 41 -4.23 -15.37 9.14
CA VAL A 41 -4.56 -15.08 7.75
C VAL A 41 -4.73 -13.57 7.52
N THR A 42 -5.44 -12.88 8.41
CA THR A 42 -5.66 -11.43 8.28
C THR A 42 -4.35 -10.66 8.37
N LEU A 43 -3.48 -10.98 9.33
CA LEU A 43 -2.17 -10.33 9.45
C LEU A 43 -1.28 -10.60 8.24
N SER A 44 -1.27 -11.83 7.74
CA SER A 44 -0.50 -12.22 6.55
C SER A 44 -0.98 -11.47 5.31
N VAL A 45 -2.29 -11.33 5.10
CA VAL A 45 -2.84 -10.53 3.99
C VAL A 45 -2.45 -9.06 4.11
N PHE A 46 -2.54 -8.45 5.29
CA PHE A 46 -2.12 -7.05 5.46
C PHE A 46 -0.63 -6.84 5.22
N ASN A 47 0.22 -7.74 5.70
CA ASN A 47 1.66 -7.65 5.46
C ASN A 47 1.97 -7.84 3.97
N GLY A 48 1.40 -8.85 3.32
CA GLY A 48 1.60 -9.10 1.89
C GLY A 48 1.11 -7.94 1.04
N PHE A 49 -0.01 -7.31 1.40
CA PHE A 49 -0.48 -6.12 0.69
C PHE A 49 0.42 -4.90 0.90
N HIS A 50 0.96 -4.72 2.12
CA HIS A 50 1.95 -3.67 2.39
C HIS A 50 3.20 -3.85 1.54
N ASP A 51 3.74 -5.07 1.45
CA ASP A 51 4.94 -5.38 0.67
C ASP A 51 4.68 -5.21 -0.83
N LEU A 52 3.49 -5.62 -1.31
CA LEU A 52 3.06 -5.39 -2.69
C LEU A 52 3.06 -3.88 -3.01
N VAL A 53 2.39 -3.08 -2.18
CA VAL A 53 2.31 -1.64 -2.37
C VAL A 53 3.71 -1.03 -2.33
N ALA A 54 4.58 -1.45 -1.41
CA ALA A 54 5.97 -1.00 -1.36
C ALA A 54 6.74 -1.35 -2.64
N SER A 55 6.51 -2.51 -3.24
CA SER A 55 7.18 -2.93 -4.48
C SER A 55 6.74 -2.12 -5.71
N LEU A 56 5.51 -1.62 -5.71
CA LEU A 56 4.96 -0.86 -6.84
C LEU A 56 5.50 0.58 -6.91
N PHE A 57 5.98 1.15 -5.79
CA PHE A 57 6.44 2.55 -5.74
C PHE A 57 7.85 2.79 -6.26
N THR A 58 8.62 1.77 -6.59
CA THR A 58 10.06 1.92 -6.88
C THR A 58 10.40 2.53 -8.22
N SER A 59 9.50 2.46 -9.22
CA SER A 59 9.84 2.74 -10.62
C SER A 59 9.35 4.10 -11.15
N PHE A 60 8.44 4.78 -10.45
CA PHE A 60 7.89 6.07 -10.90
C PHE A 60 7.94 7.16 -9.83
N ASP A 61 7.74 6.80 -8.55
CA ASP A 61 7.73 7.77 -7.46
C ASP A 61 9.14 8.03 -6.91
N PRO A 62 9.53 9.30 -6.68
CA PRO A 62 10.81 9.64 -6.07
C PRO A 62 10.86 9.21 -4.60
N GLN A 63 12.07 9.08 -4.05
CA GLN A 63 12.25 8.77 -2.62
C GLN A 63 11.69 9.87 -1.72
N LEU A 64 11.96 11.13 -2.08
CA LEU A 64 11.43 12.32 -1.41
C LEU A 64 10.90 13.29 -2.47
N LYS A 65 9.77 13.93 -2.18
CA LYS A 65 9.16 14.97 -3.00
C LYS A 65 8.95 16.21 -2.15
N VAL A 66 9.51 17.33 -2.59
CA VAL A 66 9.41 18.64 -1.94
C VAL A 66 8.47 19.50 -2.77
N THR A 67 7.34 19.92 -2.20
CA THR A 67 6.30 20.72 -2.86
C THR A 67 6.05 22.00 -2.09
N PRO A 68 5.65 23.11 -2.73
CA PRO A 68 5.25 24.31 -2.00
C PRO A 68 4.09 24.02 -1.04
N ALA A 69 4.14 24.62 0.16
CA ALA A 69 3.07 24.49 1.16
C ALA A 69 1.81 25.28 0.75
N VAL A 70 1.99 26.36 0.03
CA VAL A 70 0.91 27.21 -0.47
C VAL A 70 1.02 27.34 -1.99
N GLY A 71 -0.09 27.14 -2.69
CA GLY A 71 -0.13 27.18 -4.15
C GLY A 71 0.30 25.86 -4.80
N LYS A 72 0.43 25.87 -6.13
CA LYS A 72 0.80 24.67 -6.93
C LYS A 72 2.25 24.69 -7.39
N THR A 73 2.90 25.85 -7.41
CA THR A 73 4.24 26.05 -7.98
C THR A 73 5.07 27.00 -7.14
N ALA A 74 6.39 26.87 -7.20
CA ALA A 74 7.37 27.75 -6.59
C ALA A 74 8.46 28.11 -7.61
N PRO A 75 9.20 29.24 -7.40
CA PRO A 75 10.36 29.58 -8.21
C PRO A 75 11.44 28.50 -8.14
N ALA A 76 11.98 28.11 -9.27
CA ALA A 76 13.01 27.07 -9.35
C ALA A 76 14.36 27.49 -8.73
N ASP A 77 14.62 28.80 -8.66
CA ASP A 77 15.80 29.44 -8.11
C ASP A 77 15.70 29.80 -6.62
N ASP A 78 14.63 29.33 -5.94
CA ASP A 78 14.43 29.55 -4.50
C ASP A 78 15.66 29.11 -3.69
N PRO A 79 16.19 29.97 -2.78
CA PRO A 79 17.34 29.65 -1.94
C PRO A 79 17.18 28.36 -1.13
N VAL A 80 15.97 28.09 -0.60
CA VAL A 80 15.67 26.88 0.18
C VAL A 80 15.83 25.61 -0.69
N LEU A 81 15.28 25.63 -1.91
CA LEU A 81 15.41 24.52 -2.84
C LEU A 81 16.86 24.33 -3.30
N THR A 82 17.60 25.45 -3.47
CA THR A 82 19.02 25.40 -3.81
C THR A 82 19.85 24.80 -2.69
N GLU A 83 19.56 25.10 -1.42
CA GLU A 83 20.21 24.51 -0.26
C GLU A 83 19.94 23.01 -0.19
N ILE A 84 18.68 22.56 -0.38
CA ILE A 84 18.31 21.14 -0.40
C ILE A 84 19.08 20.38 -1.50
N ARG A 85 19.21 20.95 -2.70
CA ARG A 85 19.96 20.32 -3.81
C ARG A 85 21.45 20.12 -3.49
N ARG A 86 22.02 20.97 -2.65
CA ARG A 86 23.45 20.95 -2.29
C ARG A 86 23.78 20.00 -1.16
N LEU A 87 22.78 19.37 -0.53
CA LEU A 87 23.03 18.41 0.55
C LEU A 87 23.89 17.24 0.04
N PRO A 88 24.97 16.87 0.74
CA PRO A 88 25.88 15.81 0.30
C PRO A 88 25.21 14.42 0.22
N GLN A 89 24.11 14.23 0.94
CA GLN A 89 23.32 12.99 0.95
C GLN A 89 22.37 12.87 -0.24
N VAL A 90 22.10 13.97 -0.95
CA VAL A 90 21.30 13.96 -2.17
C VAL A 90 22.18 13.49 -3.34
N GLU A 91 21.74 12.45 -4.03
CA GLU A 91 22.39 11.90 -5.21
C GLU A 91 21.89 12.59 -6.47
N VAL A 92 20.57 12.66 -6.62
CA VAL A 92 19.90 13.26 -7.76
C VAL A 92 18.78 14.16 -7.26
N ALA A 93 18.71 15.36 -7.82
CA ALA A 93 17.60 16.31 -7.63
C ALA A 93 17.04 16.69 -9.00
N THR A 94 15.76 16.47 -9.21
CA THR A 94 15.07 16.69 -10.48
C THR A 94 13.93 17.68 -10.27
N GLU A 95 13.86 18.68 -11.13
CA GLU A 95 12.71 19.59 -11.17
C GLU A 95 11.57 18.95 -11.94
N THR A 96 10.36 19.16 -11.44
CA THR A 96 9.15 18.70 -12.13
C THR A 96 8.09 19.79 -12.20
N VAL A 97 7.39 19.83 -13.32
CA VAL A 97 6.17 20.65 -13.53
C VAL A 97 5.03 19.71 -13.87
N GLU A 98 4.00 19.74 -13.06
CA GLU A 98 2.88 18.81 -13.18
C GLU A 98 1.56 19.57 -13.03
N ASP A 99 0.71 19.53 -14.07
CA ASP A 99 -0.65 20.08 -14.01
C ASP A 99 -1.57 19.32 -15.00
N MET A 100 -2.88 19.57 -14.87
CA MET A 100 -3.89 18.95 -15.71
C MET A 100 -3.91 19.60 -17.11
N ALA A 101 -4.03 18.75 -18.12
CA ALA A 101 -4.17 19.12 -19.51
C ALA A 101 -5.20 18.21 -20.22
N LEU A 102 -5.64 18.61 -21.38
CA LEU A 102 -6.47 17.80 -22.27
C LEU A 102 -5.57 17.27 -23.40
N ALA A 103 -5.47 15.97 -23.54
CA ALA A 103 -4.81 15.32 -24.68
C ALA A 103 -5.83 14.93 -25.73
N ILE A 104 -5.55 15.25 -26.99
CA ILE A 104 -6.37 14.87 -28.14
C ILE A 104 -5.52 14.12 -29.15
N TYR A 105 -6.00 12.96 -29.56
CA TYR A 105 -5.39 12.14 -30.62
C TYR A 105 -6.46 11.63 -31.58
N GLY A 106 -6.43 12.11 -32.82
CA GLY A 106 -7.50 11.91 -33.78
C GLY A 106 -8.83 12.48 -33.26
N GLU A 107 -9.83 11.62 -33.16
CA GLU A 107 -11.16 11.98 -32.61
C GLU A 107 -11.30 11.68 -31.10
N ARG A 108 -10.28 11.08 -30.47
CA ARG A 108 -10.31 10.71 -29.06
C ARG A 108 -9.66 11.76 -28.19
N GLN A 109 -10.21 11.94 -27.01
CA GLN A 109 -9.70 12.90 -26.04
C GLN A 109 -9.70 12.32 -24.64
N ALA A 110 -8.75 12.76 -23.81
CA ALA A 110 -8.66 12.38 -22.41
C ALA A 110 -8.09 13.53 -21.57
N MET A 111 -8.65 13.72 -20.37
CA MET A 111 -8.00 14.57 -19.35
C MET A 111 -6.79 13.82 -18.81
N ILE A 112 -5.64 14.48 -18.84
CA ILE A 112 -4.37 13.90 -18.42
C ILE A 112 -3.70 14.76 -17.34
N MET A 113 -2.79 14.13 -16.61
CA MET A 113 -1.79 14.81 -15.83
C MET A 113 -0.50 14.85 -16.65
N LEU A 114 -0.14 16.03 -17.15
CA LEU A 114 1.10 16.22 -17.90
C LEU A 114 2.23 16.49 -16.90
N LYS A 115 3.21 15.59 -16.87
CA LYS A 115 4.39 15.69 -16.00
C LYS A 115 5.62 15.99 -16.85
N GLY A 116 6.07 17.24 -16.81
CA GLY A 116 7.35 17.66 -17.35
C GLY A 116 8.46 17.40 -16.36
N VAL A 117 9.51 16.73 -16.81
CA VAL A 117 10.67 16.33 -16.00
C VAL A 117 11.97 16.77 -16.65
N ASP A 118 13.01 16.95 -15.83
CA ASP A 118 14.36 17.24 -16.30
C ASP A 118 15.02 16.02 -16.93
N ASP A 119 16.11 16.25 -17.67
CA ASP A 119 16.85 15.23 -18.40
C ASP A 119 17.46 14.13 -17.49
N ASN A 120 17.63 14.43 -16.19
CA ASN A 120 18.16 13.49 -15.19
C ASN A 120 17.09 12.62 -14.50
N PHE A 121 15.85 12.64 -14.98
CA PHE A 121 14.74 11.89 -14.37
C PHE A 121 14.94 10.37 -14.42
N ASP A 122 15.62 9.85 -15.44
CA ASP A 122 15.98 8.43 -15.53
C ASP A 122 17.00 7.99 -14.49
N SER A 123 17.84 8.94 -14.02
CA SER A 123 18.74 8.71 -12.89
C SER A 123 18.05 8.82 -11.55
N LEU A 124 16.93 9.57 -11.45
CA LEU A 124 16.12 9.68 -10.25
C LEU A 124 15.30 8.42 -10.01
N THR A 125 14.70 7.89 -11.06
CA THR A 125 13.73 6.79 -11.04
C THR A 125 14.26 5.62 -11.89
N HIS A 126 13.61 4.45 -11.74
CA HIS A 126 13.89 3.31 -12.62
C HIS A 126 12.93 3.29 -13.84
N ILE A 127 12.69 4.46 -14.44
CA ILE A 127 11.69 4.61 -15.52
C ILE A 127 11.96 3.68 -16.70
N ARG A 128 13.24 3.42 -17.03
CA ARG A 128 13.63 2.55 -18.15
C ARG A 128 13.17 1.11 -17.98
N GLU A 129 13.01 0.63 -16.74
CA GLU A 129 12.60 -0.75 -16.43
C GLU A 129 11.10 -0.99 -16.66
N ILE A 130 10.30 0.08 -16.70
CA ILE A 130 8.84 0.02 -16.89
C ILE A 130 8.40 0.47 -18.28
N LEU A 131 9.34 0.73 -19.18
CA LEU A 131 9.02 1.07 -20.56
C LEU A 131 8.65 -0.17 -21.37
N VAL A 132 7.69 0.01 -22.26
CA VAL A 132 7.20 -1.02 -23.19
C VAL A 132 7.16 -0.39 -24.59
N GLY A 133 7.76 -1.06 -25.58
CA GLY A 133 7.85 -0.60 -26.97
C GLY A 133 9.23 -0.80 -27.52
N ASP A 134 9.41 -0.48 -28.80
CA ASP A 134 10.67 -0.68 -29.55
C ASP A 134 11.55 0.57 -29.61
N GLY A 135 11.08 1.71 -29.05
CA GLY A 135 11.80 2.97 -29.03
C GLY A 135 12.73 3.12 -27.82
N THR A 136 13.14 4.35 -27.56
CA THR A 136 14.05 4.70 -26.47
C THR A 136 13.43 5.72 -25.53
N TYR A 137 13.95 5.78 -24.27
CA TYR A 137 13.59 6.86 -23.35
C TYR A 137 14.24 8.15 -23.84
N GLU A 138 13.47 8.91 -24.55
CA GLU A 138 13.83 10.26 -25.00
C GLU A 138 12.63 11.19 -24.79
N LEU A 139 12.85 12.34 -24.16
CA LEU A 139 11.82 13.36 -23.94
C LEU A 139 11.96 14.54 -24.89
N ARG A 140 13.11 14.67 -25.57
CA ARG A 140 13.40 15.77 -26.48
C ARG A 140 14.43 15.35 -27.52
N ALA A 141 14.21 15.71 -28.78
CA ALA A 141 15.22 15.64 -29.84
C ALA A 141 15.13 16.91 -30.70
N ALA A 142 16.25 17.61 -30.84
CA ALA A 142 16.31 18.90 -31.53
C ALA A 142 15.23 19.87 -31.04
N ASN A 143 14.27 20.22 -31.89
CA ASN A 143 13.14 21.11 -31.57
C ASN A 143 11.85 20.37 -31.27
N LEU A 144 11.86 19.05 -31.26
CA LEU A 144 10.67 18.23 -31.01
C LEU A 144 10.61 17.81 -29.54
N SER A 145 9.43 17.93 -28.97
CA SER A 145 9.11 17.41 -27.63
C SER A 145 8.39 16.08 -27.75
N TYR A 146 8.86 15.09 -26.99
CA TYR A 146 8.25 13.77 -26.95
C TYR A 146 7.35 13.61 -25.74
N GLY A 147 6.27 12.85 -25.95
CA GLY A 147 5.34 12.46 -24.89
C GLY A 147 5.33 10.95 -24.70
N ILE A 148 5.54 10.47 -23.49
CA ILE A 148 5.47 9.07 -23.13
C ILE A 148 4.19 8.87 -22.30
N PRO A 149 3.10 8.36 -22.87
CA PRO A 149 1.86 8.10 -22.14
C PRO A 149 1.93 6.77 -21.37
N GLY A 150 1.12 6.67 -20.32
CA GLY A 150 0.87 5.39 -19.67
C GLY A 150 0.12 4.42 -20.59
N ILE A 151 0.36 3.12 -20.42
CA ILE A 151 -0.14 2.07 -21.32
C ILE A 151 -1.68 2.10 -21.47
N ARG A 152 -2.42 2.31 -20.38
CA ARG A 152 -3.90 2.39 -20.42
C ARG A 152 -4.41 3.67 -21.06
N LEU A 153 -3.67 4.77 -20.90
CA LEU A 153 -4.00 6.03 -21.58
C LEU A 153 -3.80 5.87 -23.08
N ALA A 154 -2.71 5.24 -23.50
CA ALA A 154 -2.44 4.94 -24.91
C ALA A 154 -3.53 4.07 -25.54
N GLU A 155 -4.02 3.06 -24.81
CA GLU A 155 -5.18 2.24 -25.24
C GLU A 155 -6.46 3.09 -25.38
N MET A 156 -6.75 3.97 -24.42
CA MET A 156 -7.92 4.85 -24.46
C MET A 156 -7.89 5.82 -25.64
N LEU A 157 -6.73 6.44 -25.89
CA LEU A 157 -6.53 7.36 -26.99
C LEU A 157 -6.37 6.64 -28.34
N GLY A 158 -5.97 5.35 -28.31
CA GLY A 158 -5.72 4.56 -29.51
C GLY A 158 -4.40 4.92 -30.20
N THR A 159 -3.41 5.40 -29.43
CA THR A 159 -2.11 5.80 -29.97
C THR A 159 -1.21 4.60 -30.32
N GLY A 160 -1.41 3.44 -29.66
CA GLY A 160 -0.47 2.33 -29.71
C GLY A 160 0.90 2.70 -29.08
N TYR A 161 1.92 1.92 -29.37
CA TYR A 161 3.31 2.17 -28.89
C TYR A 161 3.94 3.37 -29.58
N CYS A 162 3.64 3.58 -30.86
CA CYS A 162 4.15 4.67 -31.68
C CYS A 162 2.97 5.36 -32.36
N TYR A 163 2.68 6.60 -31.98
CA TYR A 163 1.62 7.34 -32.66
C TYR A 163 2.13 7.95 -33.97
N GLN A 164 1.30 7.83 -35.00
CA GLN A 164 1.60 8.27 -36.38
C GLN A 164 1.48 9.78 -36.57
N HIS A 165 0.65 10.42 -35.73
CA HIS A 165 0.40 11.87 -35.75
C HIS A 165 0.76 12.44 -34.38
N PRO A 166 1.11 13.73 -34.28
CA PRO A 166 1.37 14.34 -32.99
C PRO A 166 0.13 14.32 -32.11
N MET A 167 0.33 14.13 -30.81
CA MET A 167 -0.69 14.25 -29.80
C MET A 167 -0.82 15.74 -29.43
N ARG A 168 -1.99 16.32 -29.65
CA ARG A 168 -2.25 17.72 -29.30
C ARG A 168 -2.60 17.82 -27.82
N ILE A 169 -1.93 18.74 -27.14
CA ILE A 169 -2.10 19.01 -25.72
C ILE A 169 -2.68 20.41 -25.56
N TYR A 170 -3.75 20.51 -24.80
CA TYR A 170 -4.42 21.76 -24.48
C TYR A 170 -4.35 22.02 -23.00
N ALA A 171 -3.85 23.18 -22.62
CA ALA A 171 -3.82 23.65 -21.22
C ALA A 171 -4.54 24.99 -21.10
N PRO A 172 -5.30 25.23 -20.01
CA PRO A 172 -5.97 26.52 -19.81
C PRO A 172 -4.91 27.61 -19.58
N LYS A 173 -5.09 28.76 -20.22
CA LYS A 173 -4.30 29.96 -19.95
C LYS A 173 -4.51 30.40 -18.51
N ARG A 174 -3.44 30.75 -17.81
CA ARG A 174 -3.52 31.23 -16.43
C ARG A 174 -3.91 32.70 -16.35
N GLU A 175 -3.61 33.48 -17.39
CA GLU A 175 -3.86 34.88 -17.48
C GLU A 175 -4.84 35.16 -18.62
N GLY A 176 -5.84 35.96 -18.36
CA GLY A 176 -6.86 36.37 -19.31
C GLY A 176 -8.29 36.05 -18.88
N GLN A 177 -9.24 36.87 -19.31
CA GLN A 177 -10.66 36.56 -19.17
C GLN A 177 -11.06 35.58 -20.27
N LEU A 178 -11.81 34.52 -19.91
CA LEU A 178 -12.43 33.63 -20.89
C LEU A 178 -13.35 34.48 -21.80
N ASN A 179 -12.98 34.57 -23.07
CA ASN A 179 -13.83 35.21 -24.04
C ASN A 179 -14.97 34.23 -24.40
N MET A 180 -16.18 34.51 -23.91
CA MET A 180 -17.35 33.67 -24.15
C MET A 180 -17.69 33.52 -25.66
N ALA A 181 -17.23 34.48 -26.50
CA ALA A 181 -17.42 34.43 -27.95
C ALA A 181 -16.42 33.49 -28.65
N ASN A 182 -15.25 33.24 -28.05
CA ASN A 182 -14.21 32.36 -28.58
C ASN A 182 -13.55 31.57 -27.43
N PRO A 183 -14.17 30.49 -26.93
CA PRO A 183 -13.64 29.71 -25.81
C PRO A 183 -12.25 29.10 -26.09
N GLN A 184 -11.89 28.91 -27.35
CA GLN A 184 -10.60 28.37 -27.77
C GLN A 184 -9.42 29.28 -27.45
N ASP A 185 -9.66 30.62 -27.42
CA ASP A 185 -8.62 31.60 -27.06
C ASP A 185 -8.17 31.47 -25.58
N GLY A 186 -8.93 30.75 -24.77
CA GLY A 186 -8.61 30.46 -23.36
C GLY A 186 -7.62 29.34 -23.14
N PHE A 187 -7.16 28.65 -24.20
CA PHE A 187 -6.23 27.52 -24.11
C PHE A 187 -4.93 27.82 -24.84
N VAL A 188 -3.85 27.21 -24.36
CA VAL A 188 -2.59 27.07 -25.09
C VAL A 188 -2.61 25.68 -25.70
N GLU A 189 -2.25 25.57 -26.99
CA GLU A 189 -2.12 24.32 -27.72
C GLU A 189 -0.66 24.11 -28.12
N ASP A 190 -0.19 22.88 -27.96
CA ASP A 190 1.12 22.44 -28.46
C ASP A 190 1.11 20.93 -28.72
N GLU A 191 2.12 20.41 -29.39
CA GLU A 191 2.17 19.05 -29.93
C GLU A 191 3.28 18.22 -29.30
N LEU A 192 2.94 16.96 -28.94
CA LEU A 192 3.90 15.95 -28.49
C LEU A 192 4.04 14.83 -29.52
N PHE A 193 5.26 14.46 -29.82
CA PHE A 193 5.60 13.38 -30.73
C PHE A 193 5.90 12.09 -29.97
N SER A 194 5.87 10.95 -30.66
CA SER A 194 6.11 9.65 -30.06
C SER A 194 7.60 9.29 -30.05
N PRO A 195 8.15 8.85 -28.90
CA PRO A 195 9.48 8.25 -28.87
C PRO A 195 9.41 6.72 -29.10
N GLY A 196 8.24 6.15 -29.40
CA GLY A 196 8.06 4.73 -29.64
C GLY A 196 7.99 3.85 -28.38
N VAL A 197 7.73 4.45 -27.22
CA VAL A 197 7.62 3.75 -25.95
C VAL A 197 6.44 4.29 -25.12
N LEU A 198 5.91 3.42 -24.28
CA LEU A 198 4.89 3.72 -23.26
C LEU A 198 5.46 3.30 -21.90
N PHE A 199 4.95 3.83 -20.80
CA PHE A 199 5.28 3.30 -19.48
C PHE A 199 4.14 2.45 -18.90
N ASN A 200 4.51 1.43 -18.11
CA ASN A 200 3.60 0.54 -17.41
C ASN A 200 4.02 0.38 -15.95
N VAL A 201 3.46 1.22 -15.07
CA VAL A 201 3.71 1.20 -13.62
C VAL A 201 2.90 0.10 -12.92
N LYS A 202 1.90 -0.47 -13.61
CA LYS A 202 0.87 -1.37 -13.04
C LYS A 202 -0.02 -0.70 -11.98
N GLN A 203 -0.12 0.62 -12.03
CA GLN A 203 -1.01 1.43 -11.20
C GLN A 203 -1.95 2.25 -12.09
N ALA A 204 -3.28 2.08 -11.89
CA ALA A 204 -4.28 2.75 -12.70
C ALA A 204 -4.16 4.28 -12.67
N LYS A 205 -3.72 4.86 -11.56
CA LYS A 205 -3.49 6.29 -11.39
C LYS A 205 -2.50 6.84 -12.42
N TYR A 206 -1.36 6.17 -12.60
CA TYR A 206 -0.32 6.59 -13.54
C TYR A 206 -0.61 6.11 -14.96
N ASP A 207 -0.90 4.82 -15.11
CA ASP A 207 -1.06 4.19 -16.43
C ASP A 207 -2.22 4.76 -17.25
N LYS A 208 -3.26 5.31 -16.56
CA LYS A 208 -4.47 5.85 -17.21
C LYS A 208 -4.44 7.35 -17.43
N ASN A 209 -3.68 8.08 -16.58
CA ASN A 209 -3.86 9.52 -16.54
C ASN A 209 -2.59 10.33 -16.86
N TYR A 210 -1.40 9.72 -16.86
CA TYR A 210 -0.16 10.47 -16.99
C TYR A 210 0.45 10.43 -18.38
N VAL A 211 1.04 11.57 -18.78
CA VAL A 211 1.96 11.69 -19.90
C VAL A 211 3.23 12.34 -19.38
N LEU A 212 4.39 11.69 -19.60
CA LEU A 212 5.70 12.25 -19.33
C LEU A 212 6.20 13.04 -20.53
N THR A 213 6.80 14.19 -20.29
CA THR A 213 7.45 15.02 -21.32
C THR A 213 8.63 15.77 -20.72
N ASN A 214 9.38 16.53 -21.55
CA ASN A 214 10.44 17.39 -21.03
C ASN A 214 9.87 18.60 -20.28
N ILE A 215 10.63 19.10 -19.30
CA ILE A 215 10.20 20.20 -18.43
C ILE A 215 9.99 21.51 -19.20
N ALA A 216 10.76 21.75 -20.26
CA ALA A 216 10.63 22.99 -21.06
C ALA A 216 9.28 23.05 -21.76
N PHE A 217 8.80 21.93 -22.32
CA PHE A 217 7.45 21.82 -22.89
C PHE A 217 6.36 22.09 -21.85
N ALA A 218 6.46 21.43 -20.70
CA ALA A 218 5.45 21.62 -19.63
C ALA A 218 5.42 23.07 -19.11
N ARG A 219 6.60 23.70 -18.96
CA ARG A 219 6.70 25.11 -18.60
C ARG A 219 6.07 26.02 -19.64
N SER A 220 6.28 25.72 -20.91
CA SER A 220 5.71 26.50 -22.02
C SER A 220 4.19 26.44 -22.03
N ILE A 221 3.64 25.23 -22.01
CA ILE A 221 2.21 25.03 -22.19
C ILE A 221 1.40 25.52 -20.97
N PHE A 222 1.97 25.43 -19.76
CA PHE A 222 1.33 25.90 -18.53
C PHE A 222 1.64 27.38 -18.19
N GLY A 223 2.46 28.07 -19.00
CA GLY A 223 2.88 29.45 -18.69
C GLY A 223 3.67 29.57 -17.39
N GLN A 224 4.51 28.56 -17.05
CA GLN A 224 5.21 28.45 -15.77
C GLN A 224 6.73 28.56 -15.94
N GLN A 225 7.21 29.52 -16.74
CA GLN A 225 8.63 29.71 -16.96
C GLN A 225 9.36 30.00 -15.64
N GLY A 226 10.48 29.29 -15.41
CA GLY A 226 11.26 29.41 -14.18
C GLY A 226 10.58 28.89 -12.90
N MET A 227 9.44 28.22 -13.03
CA MET A 227 8.73 27.62 -11.90
C MET A 227 8.88 26.10 -11.88
N LEU A 228 8.63 25.52 -10.71
CA LEU A 228 8.50 24.08 -10.53
C LEU A 228 7.27 23.74 -9.66
N SER A 229 6.67 22.59 -9.90
CA SER A 229 5.60 22.03 -9.04
C SER A 229 6.17 21.23 -7.88
N ALA A 230 7.30 20.55 -8.12
CA ALA A 230 8.01 19.82 -7.08
C ALA A 230 9.49 19.69 -7.41
N LEU A 231 10.30 19.57 -6.35
CA LEU A 231 11.66 19.08 -6.41
C LEU A 231 11.65 17.61 -5.94
N GLU A 232 12.01 16.71 -6.84
CA GLU A 232 12.05 15.28 -6.59
C GLU A 232 13.49 14.83 -6.32
N LEU A 233 13.68 14.02 -5.25
CA LEU A 233 15.01 13.71 -4.74
C LEU A 233 15.23 12.19 -4.66
N ARG A 234 16.44 11.77 -4.99
CA ARG A 234 17.02 10.47 -4.69
C ARG A 234 18.21 10.64 -3.75
N LEU A 235 18.23 9.86 -2.69
CA LEU A 235 19.32 9.87 -1.72
C LEU A 235 20.40 8.86 -2.10
N ARG A 236 21.63 9.16 -1.68
CA ARG A 236 22.77 8.25 -1.88
C ARG A 236 22.56 6.94 -1.12
N PRO A 237 22.93 5.80 -1.70
CA PRO A 237 22.87 4.51 -1.00
C PRO A 237 23.67 4.56 0.30
N GLY A 238 23.08 4.02 1.38
CA GLY A 238 23.70 4.01 2.71
C GLY A 238 23.49 5.26 3.56
N SER A 239 22.78 6.29 3.06
CA SER A 239 22.33 7.43 3.88
C SER A 239 21.22 7.02 4.83
N ASP A 240 21.24 7.55 6.06
CA ASP A 240 20.12 7.41 7.00
C ASP A 240 18.92 8.22 6.46
N PHE A 241 17.92 7.52 5.93
CA PHE A 241 16.75 8.11 5.29
C PHE A 241 15.97 9.04 6.21
N GLU A 242 15.72 8.62 7.46
CA GLU A 242 14.92 9.41 8.40
C GLU A 242 15.68 10.66 8.90
N ALA A 243 16.99 10.55 9.10
CA ALA A 243 17.83 11.68 9.45
C ALA A 243 17.86 12.72 8.35
N VAL A 244 18.06 12.28 7.09
CA VAL A 244 18.07 13.19 5.91
C VAL A 244 16.70 13.80 5.66
N LYS A 245 15.61 13.05 5.77
CA LYS A 245 14.24 13.56 5.66
C LYS A 245 13.96 14.64 6.71
N SER A 246 14.40 14.41 7.95
CA SER A 246 14.24 15.38 9.04
C SER A 246 15.05 16.66 8.78
N GLU A 247 16.27 16.54 8.27
CA GLU A 247 17.12 17.68 7.90
C GLU A 247 16.50 18.48 6.75
N ILE A 248 16.00 17.81 5.69
CA ILE A 248 15.31 18.46 4.58
C ILE A 248 14.03 19.16 5.07
N LYS A 249 13.26 18.53 5.98
CA LYS A 249 12.08 19.18 6.60
C LYS A 249 12.48 20.43 7.40
N ARG A 250 13.61 20.41 8.09
CA ARG A 250 14.13 21.57 8.84
C ARG A 250 14.50 22.73 7.91
N ILE A 251 15.18 22.45 6.80
CA ILE A 251 15.54 23.44 5.76
C ILE A 251 14.29 23.98 5.07
N ALA A 252 13.35 23.12 4.72
CA ALA A 252 12.10 23.44 4.05
C ALA A 252 11.20 24.38 4.87
N GLY A 253 11.27 24.28 6.21
CA GLY A 253 10.46 25.07 7.15
C GLY A 253 8.96 24.94 6.88
N GLU A 254 8.24 26.07 6.98
CA GLU A 254 6.80 26.15 6.67
C GLU A 254 6.53 26.43 5.18
N LYS A 255 7.56 26.76 4.41
CA LYS A 255 7.42 27.15 3.00
C LYS A 255 7.19 25.96 2.08
N TYR A 256 7.75 24.81 2.42
CA TYR A 256 7.67 23.60 1.62
C TYR A 256 7.24 22.38 2.45
N VAL A 257 6.51 21.48 1.82
CA VAL A 257 6.11 20.20 2.38
C VAL A 257 6.99 19.12 1.80
N VAL A 258 7.63 18.34 2.67
CA VAL A 258 8.50 17.21 2.30
C VAL A 258 7.74 15.93 2.54
N ARG A 259 7.52 15.15 1.49
CA ARG A 259 6.80 13.86 1.54
C ARG A 259 7.69 12.73 1.05
N ASP A 260 7.71 11.65 1.80
CA ASP A 260 8.28 10.37 1.33
C ASP A 260 7.32 9.64 0.39
N ARG A 261 7.73 8.48 -0.14
CA ARG A 261 6.91 7.65 -1.03
C ARG A 261 5.55 7.27 -0.44
N PHE A 262 5.52 6.99 0.86
CA PHE A 262 4.31 6.60 1.57
C PHE A 262 3.38 7.82 1.77
N GLU A 263 3.95 8.96 2.15
CA GLU A 263 3.22 10.22 2.33
C GLU A 263 2.71 10.80 1.00
N GLN A 264 3.35 10.51 -0.14
CA GLN A 264 2.89 10.94 -1.47
C GLN A 264 1.59 10.25 -1.90
N GLN A 265 1.28 9.10 -1.31
CA GLN A 265 0.05 8.34 -1.56
C GLN A 265 -0.83 8.26 -0.29
N GLU A 266 -0.86 9.35 0.48
CA GLU A 266 -1.57 9.45 1.75
C GLU A 266 -3.02 8.94 1.68
N ASP A 267 -3.74 9.24 0.60
CA ASP A 267 -5.14 8.82 0.44
C ASP A 267 -5.26 7.29 0.41
N THR A 268 -4.40 6.60 -0.32
CA THR A 268 -4.40 5.13 -0.38
C THR A 268 -4.01 4.53 0.98
N PHE A 269 -2.96 5.07 1.61
CA PHE A 269 -2.51 4.58 2.91
C PHE A 269 -3.49 4.90 4.04
N ARG A 270 -4.22 6.02 3.96
CA ARG A 270 -5.27 6.35 4.94
C ARG A 270 -6.42 5.37 4.87
N ILE A 271 -6.86 5.00 3.66
CA ILE A 271 -7.88 3.96 3.47
C ILE A 271 -7.40 2.63 4.05
N MET A 272 -6.18 2.21 3.73
CA MET A 272 -5.58 0.99 4.28
C MET A 272 -5.48 0.99 5.81
N LYS A 273 -5.12 2.13 6.43
CA LYS A 273 -5.10 2.25 7.90
C LYS A 273 -6.49 2.09 8.51
N ILE A 274 -7.52 2.64 7.87
CA ILE A 274 -8.91 2.49 8.31
C ILE A 274 -9.36 1.04 8.16
N GLU A 275 -9.10 0.39 7.02
CA GLU A 275 -9.42 -1.02 6.80
C GLU A 275 -8.72 -1.92 7.83
N LYS A 276 -7.44 -1.68 8.12
CA LYS A 276 -6.68 -2.38 9.16
C LYS A 276 -7.29 -2.19 10.54
N LEU A 277 -7.71 -0.97 10.89
CA LEU A 277 -8.39 -0.69 12.16
C LEU A 277 -9.71 -1.46 12.27
N ILE A 278 -10.52 -1.45 11.22
CA ILE A 278 -11.77 -2.20 11.16
C ILE A 278 -11.51 -3.69 11.33
N ALA A 279 -10.53 -4.24 10.63
CA ALA A 279 -10.16 -5.65 10.77
C ALA A 279 -9.71 -5.99 12.20
N TYR A 280 -8.93 -5.15 12.86
CA TYR A 280 -8.55 -5.35 14.26
C TYR A 280 -9.75 -5.34 15.22
N ILE A 281 -10.73 -4.49 14.98
CA ILE A 281 -11.99 -4.48 15.76
C ILE A 281 -12.73 -5.81 15.61
N PHE A 282 -12.88 -6.30 14.36
CA PHE A 282 -13.53 -7.60 14.12
C PHE A 282 -12.74 -8.76 14.72
N LEU A 283 -11.41 -8.78 14.58
CA LEU A 283 -10.55 -9.81 15.18
C LEU A 283 -10.63 -9.80 16.70
N THR A 284 -10.68 -8.62 17.32
CA THR A 284 -10.87 -8.46 18.77
C THR A 284 -12.23 -9.03 19.19
N PHE A 285 -13.28 -8.74 18.42
CA PHE A 285 -14.61 -9.30 18.69
C PHE A 285 -14.62 -10.84 18.62
N ILE A 286 -13.99 -11.42 17.58
CA ILE A 286 -13.86 -12.88 17.45
C ILE A 286 -13.09 -13.46 18.64
N LEU A 287 -12.01 -12.80 19.08
CA LEU A 287 -11.22 -13.20 20.24
C LEU A 287 -12.05 -13.17 21.53
N VAL A 288 -12.86 -12.14 21.74
CA VAL A 288 -13.79 -12.03 22.88
C VAL A 288 -14.80 -13.19 22.87
N VAL A 289 -15.38 -13.50 21.71
CA VAL A 289 -16.29 -14.64 21.57
C VAL A 289 -15.58 -15.96 21.90
N ALA A 290 -14.35 -16.14 21.45
CA ALA A 290 -13.53 -17.33 21.79
C ALA A 290 -13.26 -17.40 23.29
N CYS A 291 -13.00 -16.29 23.98
CA CYS A 291 -12.84 -16.25 25.44
C CYS A 291 -14.13 -16.69 26.16
N PHE A 292 -15.29 -16.19 25.75
CA PHE A 292 -16.58 -16.63 26.32
C PHE A 292 -16.84 -18.11 26.10
N ASN A 293 -16.47 -18.63 24.93
CA ASN A 293 -16.56 -20.07 24.64
C ASN A 293 -15.71 -20.92 25.62
N ILE A 294 -14.46 -20.47 25.89
CA ILE A 294 -13.57 -21.14 26.86
C ILE A 294 -14.18 -21.07 28.26
N ILE A 295 -14.69 -19.92 28.69
CA ILE A 295 -15.31 -19.73 30.02
C ILE A 295 -16.52 -20.65 30.16
N GLY A 296 -17.38 -20.70 29.14
CA GLY A 296 -18.55 -21.59 29.13
C GLY A 296 -18.18 -23.07 29.24
N SER A 297 -17.15 -23.49 28.46
CA SER A 297 -16.63 -24.86 28.50
C SER A 297 -16.05 -25.22 29.86
N LEU A 298 -15.22 -24.34 30.45
CA LEU A 298 -14.63 -24.56 31.77
C LEU A 298 -15.72 -24.60 32.88
N SER A 299 -16.75 -23.76 32.79
CA SER A 299 -17.87 -23.76 33.75
C SER A 299 -18.64 -25.06 33.68
N MET A 300 -18.94 -25.56 32.48
CA MET A 300 -19.63 -26.83 32.31
C MET A 300 -18.80 -28.01 32.82
N LEU A 301 -17.52 -27.97 32.55
CA LEU A 301 -16.56 -29.00 33.00
C LEU A 301 -16.43 -29.01 34.53
N MET A 302 -16.44 -27.85 35.21
CA MET A 302 -16.47 -27.75 36.67
C MET A 302 -17.75 -28.37 37.27
N ILE A 303 -18.88 -28.19 36.63
CA ILE A 303 -20.17 -28.76 37.10
C ILE A 303 -20.13 -30.27 36.98
N ASP A 304 -19.67 -30.80 35.87
CA ASP A 304 -19.61 -32.25 35.62
C ASP A 304 -18.59 -32.95 36.54
N LYS A 305 -17.47 -32.30 36.82
CA LYS A 305 -16.40 -32.80 37.70
C LYS A 305 -16.60 -32.51 39.17
N LYS A 306 -17.81 -32.10 39.60
CA LYS A 306 -18.12 -31.77 40.99
C LYS A 306 -17.78 -32.93 41.95
N ASN A 307 -18.07 -34.16 41.61
CA ASN A 307 -17.78 -35.31 42.46
C ASN A 307 -16.26 -35.56 42.57
N ASP A 308 -15.50 -35.37 41.50
CA ASP A 308 -14.04 -35.46 41.50
C ASP A 308 -13.45 -34.38 42.41
N VAL A 309 -13.99 -33.16 42.39
CA VAL A 309 -13.61 -32.06 43.27
C VAL A 309 -13.82 -32.40 44.75
N VAL A 310 -14.97 -32.95 45.08
CA VAL A 310 -15.25 -33.43 46.47
C VAL A 310 -14.24 -34.47 46.89
N THR A 311 -13.92 -35.44 46.04
CA THR A 311 -12.93 -36.49 46.31
C THR A 311 -11.53 -35.89 46.54
N LEU A 312 -11.13 -34.92 45.71
CA LEU A 312 -9.82 -34.22 45.89
C LEU A 312 -9.79 -33.45 47.21
N ARG A 313 -10.86 -32.77 47.62
CA ARG A 313 -10.96 -32.11 48.91
C ARG A 313 -10.83 -33.09 50.09
N ASN A 314 -11.50 -34.20 50.00
CA ASN A 314 -11.43 -35.24 51.04
C ASN A 314 -10.01 -35.87 51.14
N LEU A 315 -9.24 -35.84 50.06
CA LEU A 315 -7.82 -36.21 50.03
C LEU A 315 -6.87 -35.08 50.48
N GLY A 316 -7.40 -33.93 50.92
CA GLY A 316 -6.61 -32.83 51.44
C GLY A 316 -6.17 -31.77 50.44
N ALA A 317 -6.72 -31.77 49.21
CA ALA A 317 -6.40 -30.70 48.24
C ALA A 317 -7.04 -29.36 48.67
N ASP A 318 -6.21 -28.31 48.65
CA ASP A 318 -6.65 -26.94 48.93
C ASP A 318 -7.42 -26.35 47.73
N ASP A 319 -8.34 -25.44 48.01
CA ASP A 319 -9.17 -24.76 46.98
C ASP A 319 -8.30 -24.08 45.92
N ARG A 320 -7.16 -23.52 46.28
CA ARG A 320 -6.20 -22.94 45.33
C ARG A 320 -5.61 -23.95 44.38
N GLN A 321 -5.41 -25.20 44.83
CA GLN A 321 -4.91 -26.28 43.99
C GLN A 321 -6.00 -26.72 43.01
N ILE A 322 -7.24 -26.80 43.45
CA ILE A 322 -8.40 -27.15 42.62
C ILE A 322 -8.59 -26.10 41.50
N ILE A 323 -8.58 -24.80 41.84
CA ILE A 323 -8.69 -23.73 40.86
C ILE A 323 -7.54 -23.81 39.84
N ARG A 324 -6.31 -24.09 40.27
CA ARG A 324 -5.15 -24.25 39.37
C ARG A 324 -5.33 -25.43 38.39
N ILE A 325 -6.00 -26.52 38.78
CA ILE A 325 -6.26 -27.66 37.87
C ILE A 325 -7.10 -27.17 36.69
N PHE A 326 -8.22 -26.49 36.94
CA PHE A 326 -9.09 -25.97 35.87
C PHE A 326 -8.42 -24.86 35.04
N LEU A 327 -7.62 -23.98 35.66
CA LEU A 327 -6.84 -23.00 34.91
C LEU A 327 -5.80 -23.63 33.99
N PHE A 328 -5.14 -24.71 34.42
CA PHE A 328 -4.22 -25.44 33.55
C PHE A 328 -4.94 -26.18 32.42
N GLU A 329 -6.14 -26.67 32.66
CA GLU A 329 -6.97 -27.28 31.64
C GLU A 329 -7.38 -26.27 30.56
N GLY A 330 -7.86 -25.10 30.96
CA GLY A 330 -8.14 -23.99 30.03
C GLY A 330 -6.91 -23.57 29.21
N ARG A 331 -5.72 -23.50 29.85
CA ARG A 331 -4.45 -23.22 29.16
C ARG A 331 -4.10 -24.29 28.13
N LEU A 332 -4.32 -25.56 28.44
CA LEU A 332 -4.08 -26.67 27.52
C LEU A 332 -5.04 -26.63 26.31
N ILE A 333 -6.34 -26.38 26.57
CA ILE A 333 -7.33 -26.22 25.51
C ILE A 333 -6.95 -25.06 24.58
N SER A 334 -6.60 -23.90 25.16
CA SER A 334 -6.20 -22.72 24.40
C SER A 334 -4.90 -22.95 23.62
N ALA A 335 -3.91 -23.58 24.23
CA ALA A 335 -2.63 -23.87 23.56
C ALA A 335 -2.80 -24.87 22.39
N MET A 336 -3.64 -25.89 22.55
CA MET A 336 -3.96 -26.84 21.48
C MET A 336 -4.71 -26.13 20.35
N GLY A 337 -5.74 -25.35 20.68
CA GLY A 337 -6.50 -24.60 19.70
C GLY A 337 -5.61 -23.60 18.93
N ALA A 338 -4.78 -22.85 19.65
CA ALA A 338 -3.86 -21.91 19.03
C ALA A 338 -2.85 -22.59 18.10
N MET A 339 -2.25 -23.73 18.53
CA MET A 339 -1.32 -24.50 17.71
C MET A 339 -1.98 -25.00 16.41
N VAL A 340 -3.17 -25.58 16.52
CA VAL A 340 -3.94 -26.03 15.35
C VAL A 340 -4.31 -24.84 14.46
N GLY A 341 -4.74 -23.71 15.06
CA GLY A 341 -5.08 -22.50 14.33
C GLY A 341 -3.90 -21.90 13.56
N ILE A 342 -2.72 -21.86 14.16
CA ILE A 342 -1.48 -21.41 13.51
C ILE A 342 -1.14 -22.33 12.32
N VAL A 343 -1.15 -23.64 12.52
CA VAL A 343 -0.82 -24.61 11.46
C VAL A 343 -1.81 -24.49 10.29
N LEU A 344 -3.10 -24.40 10.57
CA LEU A 344 -4.12 -24.22 9.53
C LEU A 344 -4.02 -22.86 8.85
N GLY A 345 -3.73 -21.77 9.61
CA GLY A 345 -3.52 -20.44 9.07
C GLY A 345 -2.32 -20.38 8.13
N LEU A 346 -1.18 -20.93 8.55
CA LEU A 346 0.02 -21.01 7.71
C LEU A 346 -0.19 -21.88 6.47
N LEU A 347 -0.89 -23.01 6.61
CA LEU A 347 -1.24 -23.87 5.49
C LEU A 347 -2.13 -23.12 4.48
N PHE A 348 -3.13 -22.39 4.97
CA PHE A 348 -3.99 -21.57 4.10
C PHE A 348 -3.20 -20.48 3.37
N CYS A 349 -2.33 -19.75 4.07
CA CYS A 349 -1.46 -18.73 3.46
C CYS A 349 -0.53 -19.35 2.41
N TRP A 350 0.06 -20.51 2.69
CA TRP A 350 0.91 -21.23 1.73
C TRP A 350 0.13 -21.68 0.48
N LEU A 351 -1.09 -22.21 0.67
CA LEU A 351 -1.98 -22.59 -0.44
C LEU A 351 -2.38 -21.37 -1.27
N GLN A 352 -2.69 -20.24 -0.61
CA GLN A 352 -3.01 -18.98 -1.28
C GLN A 352 -1.84 -18.46 -2.11
N GLN A 353 -0.62 -18.51 -1.56
CA GLN A 353 0.59 -18.06 -2.25
C GLN A 353 0.93 -18.94 -3.47
N THR A 354 0.66 -20.25 -3.38
CA THR A 354 1.00 -21.21 -4.44
C THR A 354 -0.07 -21.27 -5.53
N TYR A 355 -1.34 -21.25 -5.16
CA TYR A 355 -2.47 -21.49 -6.07
C TYR A 355 -3.35 -20.26 -6.35
N GLY A 356 -3.18 -19.17 -5.60
CA GLY A 356 -3.98 -17.97 -5.80
C GLY A 356 -5.49 -18.20 -5.65
N LEU A 357 -5.92 -18.99 -4.65
CA LEU A 357 -7.31 -19.45 -4.46
C LEU A 357 -8.32 -18.30 -4.37
N VAL A 358 -7.91 -17.20 -3.75
CA VAL A 358 -8.72 -15.99 -3.62
C VAL A 358 -8.14 -14.92 -4.53
N GLY A 359 -8.76 -14.74 -5.70
CA GLY A 359 -8.39 -13.71 -6.67
C GLY A 359 -9.02 -12.35 -6.33
N LEU A 360 -8.29 -11.28 -6.59
CA LEU A 360 -8.88 -9.95 -6.71
C LEU A 360 -9.60 -9.90 -8.05
N GLY A 361 -10.94 -9.90 -8.03
CA GLY A 361 -11.73 -9.86 -9.26
C GLY A 361 -11.29 -8.73 -10.19
N ARG A 362 -11.35 -8.96 -11.49
CA ARG A 362 -10.89 -8.10 -12.58
C ARG A 362 -11.51 -6.68 -12.64
N SER A 363 -12.37 -6.32 -11.72
CA SER A 363 -13.09 -5.04 -11.73
C SER A 363 -12.85 -4.24 -10.45
N SER A 364 -12.30 -3.04 -10.58
CA SER A 364 -12.36 -1.94 -9.60
C SER A 364 -11.21 -1.77 -8.62
N GLY A 365 -10.00 -2.17 -8.92
CA GLY A 365 -8.87 -1.78 -8.06
C GLY A 365 -7.88 -0.82 -8.74
N SER A 366 -7.28 0.07 -8.00
CA SER A 366 -6.15 0.89 -8.45
C SER A 366 -4.93 0.05 -8.86
N PHE A 367 -4.91 -1.24 -8.50
CA PHE A 367 -3.80 -2.15 -8.73
C PHE A 367 -4.23 -3.36 -9.59
N VAL A 368 -3.34 -3.77 -10.49
CA VAL A 368 -3.52 -4.96 -11.31
C VAL A 368 -2.81 -6.13 -10.62
N VAL A 369 -3.52 -6.82 -9.74
CA VAL A 369 -3.01 -7.98 -9.02
C VAL A 369 -3.99 -9.14 -9.20
N ASP A 370 -3.50 -10.29 -9.63
CA ASP A 370 -4.34 -11.46 -9.96
C ASP A 370 -4.86 -12.18 -8.70
N ALA A 371 -4.13 -12.16 -7.58
CA ALA A 371 -4.50 -12.81 -6.34
C ALA A 371 -4.16 -11.94 -5.12
N TYR A 372 -4.85 -12.16 -4.00
CA TYR A 372 -4.53 -11.51 -2.74
C TYR A 372 -3.12 -11.87 -2.29
N PRO A 373 -2.23 -10.88 -2.08
CA PRO A 373 -0.88 -11.13 -1.59
C PRO A 373 -0.94 -11.57 -0.12
N VAL A 374 -0.13 -12.57 0.22
CA VAL A 374 0.09 -13.05 1.60
C VAL A 374 1.59 -13.18 1.83
N SER A 375 2.05 -12.74 2.99
CA SER A 375 3.46 -12.84 3.39
C SER A 375 3.59 -13.47 4.78
#